data_18d774aecc302ddde42e66efb7852d61
#
_entry.id   18d774aecc302ddde42e66efb7852d61
#
_cell.length_a   1.000
_cell.length_b   1.000
_cell.length_c   1.000
_cell.angle_alpha   90.00
_cell.angle_beta   90.00
_cell.angle_gamma   90.00
#
_symmetry.space_group_name_H-M   'P 1'
#
loop_
_entity.id
_entity.type
_entity.pdbx_description
1 polymer ?
#
loop_
_entity_poly.entity_id
_entity_poly.type
_entity_poly.pdbx_seq_one_letter_code
_entity_poly.pdbx_strand_id
1 'polypeptide(L)'
;MDKFTVHTGTAVPLRRSNVDTDQIIPAVYLKRVTRTGFADGLFNAWREDPSFVLNDAAYSGASILVAGPEFGTGSSREHAVWALRDWGFKAVVSPRFGDIFRGNALKEGLLPVELELRAVEELWSLVESDPATPVTVDLASREVRAGDATWSFPLDDFSRWRLMEGLDDIGLTLRHEPDITSYERGRRPFLPSVA
;
A
#
# COMPACT_ATOMS: atom_id res chain seq x y z
N MET A 1 10.69 0.71 -7.71
CA MET A 1 9.21 0.77 -7.68
C MET A 1 8.69 1.87 -8.60
N ASP A 2 7.39 1.90 -8.95
CA ASP A 2 6.83 3.00 -9.74
C ASP A 2 6.78 4.30 -8.93
N LYS A 3 6.90 5.45 -9.64
CA LYS A 3 6.73 6.76 -9.01
C LYS A 3 5.27 6.96 -8.62
N PHE A 4 5.03 7.45 -7.41
CA PHE A 4 3.71 7.86 -6.95
C PHE A 4 3.70 9.37 -6.71
N THR A 5 2.92 10.10 -7.48
CA THR A 5 2.76 11.56 -7.29
C THR A 5 1.31 11.91 -6.98
N VAL A 6 0.42 11.62 -7.90
CA VAL A 6 -1.03 11.77 -7.76
C VAL A 6 -1.69 10.54 -8.35
N HIS A 7 -2.69 10.00 -7.68
CA HIS A 7 -3.50 8.90 -8.18
C HIS A 7 -4.98 9.24 -8.03
N THR A 8 -5.74 9.08 -9.10
CA THR A 8 -7.20 9.21 -9.10
C THR A 8 -7.80 7.89 -9.55
N GLY A 9 -8.72 7.38 -8.77
CA GLY A 9 -9.45 6.14 -9.07
C GLY A 9 -10.71 6.03 -8.22
N THR A 10 -11.47 4.96 -8.40
CA THR A 10 -12.58 4.63 -7.51
C THR A 10 -12.07 3.96 -6.24
N ALA A 11 -12.87 4.01 -5.19
CA ALA A 11 -12.54 3.42 -3.91
C ALA A 11 -13.52 2.31 -3.52
N VAL A 12 -13.07 1.34 -2.72
CA VAL A 12 -13.90 0.31 -2.13
C VAL A 12 -13.96 0.46 -0.60
N PRO A 13 -15.17 0.51 0.01
CA PRO A 13 -15.33 0.71 1.44
C PRO A 13 -15.24 -0.63 2.20
N LEU A 14 -14.10 -0.91 2.82
CA LEU A 14 -13.94 -2.05 3.71
C LEU A 14 -14.23 -1.62 5.16
N ARG A 15 -15.51 -1.67 5.58
CA ARG A 15 -15.95 -1.32 6.95
C ARG A 15 -15.56 -2.39 7.98
N ARG A 16 -14.26 -2.73 8.04
CA ARG A 16 -13.71 -3.69 9.00
C ARG A 16 -12.54 -3.07 9.74
N SER A 17 -12.52 -3.25 11.05
CA SER A 17 -11.42 -2.83 11.94
C SER A 17 -10.59 -4.04 12.35
N ASN A 18 -9.38 -3.81 12.85
CA ASN A 18 -8.47 -4.86 13.33
C ASN A 18 -8.21 -5.94 12.26
N VAL A 19 -8.02 -5.49 11.03
CA VAL A 19 -7.71 -6.39 9.91
C VAL A 19 -6.25 -6.79 10.00
N ASP A 20 -6.00 -8.05 10.36
CA ASP A 20 -4.65 -8.58 10.46
C ASP A 20 -4.11 -9.12 9.11
N THR A 21 -2.82 -9.38 9.06
CA THR A 21 -2.15 -9.84 7.83
C THR A 21 -2.57 -11.24 7.41
N ASP A 22 -3.07 -12.10 8.32
CA ASP A 22 -3.63 -13.41 7.98
C ASP A 22 -4.99 -13.29 7.30
N GLN A 23 -5.77 -12.29 7.66
CA GLN A 23 -7.04 -11.96 7.02
C GLN A 23 -6.81 -11.31 5.64
N ILE A 24 -5.76 -10.49 5.50
CA ILE A 24 -5.38 -9.91 4.20
C ILE A 24 -4.92 -11.01 3.23
N ILE A 25 -4.03 -11.91 3.69
CA ILE A 25 -3.54 -13.04 2.90
C ILE A 25 -3.29 -14.26 3.80
N PRO A 26 -4.01 -15.38 3.58
CA PRO A 26 -3.82 -16.60 4.36
C PRO A 26 -2.40 -17.18 4.24
N ALA A 27 -1.92 -17.79 5.34
CA ALA A 27 -0.56 -18.34 5.43
C ALA A 27 -0.18 -19.36 4.33
N VAL A 28 -1.16 -20.04 3.72
CA VAL A 28 -0.92 -20.99 2.63
C VAL A 28 -0.23 -20.36 1.42
N TYR A 29 -0.48 -19.08 1.16
CA TYR A 29 0.11 -18.32 0.06
C TYR A 29 1.59 -17.97 0.31
N LEU A 30 2.06 -17.96 1.55
CA LEU A 30 3.44 -17.62 1.90
C LEU A 30 4.47 -18.65 1.40
N LYS A 31 4.01 -19.81 0.95
CA LYS A 31 4.87 -20.86 0.34
C LYS A 31 5.30 -20.52 -1.09
N ARG A 32 4.70 -19.52 -1.73
CA ARG A 32 5.07 -19.09 -3.08
C ARG A 32 6.41 -18.37 -3.04
N VAL A 33 7.29 -18.70 -3.98
CA VAL A 33 8.66 -18.13 -4.07
C VAL A 33 8.69 -16.82 -4.86
N THR A 34 7.62 -16.50 -5.61
CA THR A 34 7.50 -15.29 -6.41
C THR A 34 7.21 -14.06 -5.53
N ARG A 35 7.44 -12.86 -6.06
CA ARG A 35 7.02 -11.59 -5.45
C ARG A 35 5.75 -10.99 -6.08
N THR A 36 5.16 -11.69 -7.02
CA THR A 36 3.95 -11.29 -7.75
C THR A 36 3.01 -12.48 -7.93
N GLY A 37 1.75 -12.23 -8.27
CA GLY A 37 0.74 -13.25 -8.47
C GLY A 37 0.00 -13.62 -7.17
N PHE A 38 -0.18 -12.65 -6.27
CA PHE A 38 -0.86 -12.83 -4.99
C PHE A 38 -2.29 -12.29 -4.94
N ALA A 39 -2.80 -11.73 -6.05
CA ALA A 39 -4.16 -11.19 -6.11
C ALA A 39 -5.24 -12.20 -5.72
N ASP A 40 -5.07 -13.47 -6.08
CA ASP A 40 -5.99 -14.56 -5.72
C ASP A 40 -6.04 -14.84 -4.21
N GLY A 41 -4.97 -14.52 -3.50
CA GLY A 41 -4.87 -14.65 -2.05
C GLY A 41 -5.49 -13.48 -1.26
N LEU A 42 -5.71 -12.34 -1.91
CA LEU A 42 -6.24 -11.15 -1.21
C LEU A 42 -7.61 -11.43 -0.62
N PHE A 43 -7.74 -11.28 0.70
CA PHE A 43 -8.97 -11.54 1.46
C PHE A 43 -9.66 -12.85 1.06
N ASN A 44 -8.89 -13.89 0.70
CA ASN A 44 -9.40 -15.12 0.12
C ASN A 44 -10.55 -15.73 0.93
N ALA A 45 -10.39 -15.84 2.27
CA ALA A 45 -11.44 -16.39 3.13
C ALA A 45 -12.72 -15.52 3.16
N TRP A 46 -12.58 -14.21 3.09
CA TRP A 46 -13.75 -13.32 3.06
C TRP A 46 -14.44 -13.30 1.71
N ARG A 47 -13.69 -13.49 0.63
CA ARG A 47 -14.25 -13.55 -0.73
C ARG A 47 -15.05 -14.83 -1.03
N GLU A 48 -15.00 -15.83 -0.14
CA GLU A 48 -15.93 -16.97 -0.18
C GLU A 48 -17.38 -16.56 0.13
N ASP A 49 -17.59 -15.46 0.86
CA ASP A 49 -18.89 -14.86 1.10
C ASP A 49 -19.28 -13.99 -0.11
N PRO A 50 -20.37 -14.33 -0.86
CA PRO A 50 -20.83 -13.53 -2.01
C PRO A 50 -21.17 -12.08 -1.66
N SER A 51 -21.51 -11.78 -0.41
CA SER A 51 -21.83 -10.44 0.06
C SER A 51 -20.60 -9.58 0.41
N PHE A 52 -19.40 -10.14 0.33
CA PHE A 52 -18.19 -9.41 0.64
C PHE A 52 -17.96 -8.28 -0.38
N VAL A 53 -17.63 -7.10 0.10
CA VAL A 53 -17.57 -5.87 -0.70
C VAL A 53 -16.69 -5.96 -1.95
N LEU A 54 -15.58 -6.73 -1.92
CA LEU A 54 -14.73 -6.91 -3.09
C LEU A 54 -15.35 -7.83 -4.17
N ASN A 55 -16.43 -8.54 -3.85
CA ASN A 55 -17.20 -9.34 -4.81
C ASN A 55 -18.31 -8.52 -5.47
N ASP A 56 -18.61 -7.32 -4.97
CA ASP A 56 -19.61 -6.43 -5.55
C ASP A 56 -19.06 -5.80 -6.84
N ALA A 57 -19.78 -6.01 -7.95
CA ALA A 57 -19.43 -5.47 -9.26
C ALA A 57 -19.36 -3.94 -9.29
N ALA A 58 -20.07 -3.25 -8.39
CA ALA A 58 -20.06 -1.80 -8.29
C ALA A 58 -18.65 -1.26 -7.93
N TYR A 59 -17.82 -2.05 -7.25
CA TYR A 59 -16.44 -1.68 -6.87
C TYR A 59 -15.37 -2.36 -7.73
N SER A 60 -15.78 -2.99 -8.84
CA SER A 60 -14.81 -3.64 -9.74
C SER A 60 -13.82 -2.62 -10.30
N GLY A 61 -12.54 -2.95 -10.25
CA GLY A 61 -11.47 -2.07 -10.72
C GLY A 61 -11.12 -0.92 -9.77
N ALA A 62 -11.71 -0.87 -8.57
CA ALA A 62 -11.32 0.10 -7.56
C ALA A 62 -9.82 -0.03 -7.23
N SER A 63 -9.14 1.12 -7.18
CA SER A 63 -7.70 1.19 -6.96
C SER A 63 -7.31 1.83 -5.62
N ILE A 64 -8.30 2.18 -4.81
CA ILE A 64 -8.13 2.72 -3.45
C ILE A 64 -8.96 1.88 -2.49
N LEU A 65 -8.33 1.35 -1.44
CA LEU A 65 -9.02 0.64 -0.37
C LEU A 65 -9.24 1.60 0.80
N VAL A 66 -10.49 1.73 1.27
CA VAL A 66 -10.81 2.52 2.46
C VAL A 66 -11.21 1.59 3.58
N ALA A 67 -10.30 1.37 4.54
CA ALA A 67 -10.44 0.42 5.62
C ALA A 67 -10.70 1.09 6.97
N GLY A 68 -11.21 0.33 7.93
CA GLY A 68 -11.36 0.76 9.31
C GLY A 68 -10.01 0.82 10.07
N PRO A 69 -10.02 1.25 11.34
CA PRO A 69 -8.82 1.37 12.16
C PRO A 69 -8.11 0.03 12.38
N GLU A 70 -6.81 0.11 12.67
CA GLU A 70 -5.94 -1.04 12.94
C GLU A 70 -5.83 -2.00 11.74
N PHE A 71 -5.56 -1.44 10.54
CA PHE A 71 -5.35 -2.22 9.32
C PHE A 71 -3.91 -2.72 9.21
N GLY A 72 -3.75 -4.01 8.86
CA GLY A 72 -2.44 -4.64 8.67
C GLY A 72 -1.72 -4.96 9.98
N THR A 73 -2.46 -5.21 11.06
CA THR A 73 -1.90 -5.67 12.34
C THR A 73 -1.41 -7.12 12.25
N GLY A 74 -0.78 -7.62 13.31
CA GLY A 74 -0.31 -9.01 13.39
C GLY A 74 1.10 -9.19 12.86
N SER A 75 1.37 -10.36 12.25
CA SER A 75 2.71 -10.76 11.82
C SER A 75 3.25 -9.90 10.68
N SER A 76 4.60 -9.73 10.65
CA SER A 76 5.27 -9.07 9.52
C SER A 76 5.14 -9.92 8.26
N ARG A 77 4.32 -9.47 7.30
CA ARG A 77 4.14 -10.16 6.01
C ARG A 77 4.14 -9.16 4.86
N GLU A 78 5.24 -9.10 4.13
CA GLU A 78 5.30 -8.34 2.88
C GLU A 78 4.24 -8.84 1.86
N HIS A 79 3.91 -10.13 1.91
CA HIS A 79 2.89 -10.74 1.06
C HIS A 79 1.51 -10.06 1.16
N ALA A 80 1.16 -9.48 2.32
CA ALA A 80 -0.08 -8.73 2.47
C ALA A 80 -0.07 -7.47 1.60
N VAL A 81 1.08 -6.80 1.51
CA VAL A 81 1.26 -5.64 0.63
C VAL A 81 1.27 -6.06 -0.84
N TRP A 82 1.96 -7.17 -1.16
CA TRP A 82 1.99 -7.69 -2.54
C TRP A 82 0.60 -8.08 -3.03
N ALA A 83 -0.21 -8.74 -2.18
CA ALA A 83 -1.58 -9.10 -2.53
C ALA A 83 -2.46 -7.88 -2.85
N LEU A 84 -2.36 -6.81 -2.05
CA LEU A 84 -3.08 -5.55 -2.30
C LEU A 84 -2.63 -4.90 -3.61
N ARG A 85 -1.32 -4.83 -3.87
CA ARG A 85 -0.78 -4.26 -5.11
C ARG A 85 -1.15 -5.08 -6.34
N ASP A 86 -1.04 -6.40 -6.25
CA ASP A 86 -1.36 -7.30 -7.36
C ASP A 86 -2.86 -7.30 -7.68
N TRP A 87 -3.71 -6.99 -6.69
CA TRP A 87 -5.14 -6.75 -6.91
C TRP A 87 -5.40 -5.46 -7.70
N GLY A 88 -4.49 -4.49 -7.61
CA GLY A 88 -4.59 -3.20 -8.29
C GLY A 88 -4.64 -1.99 -7.37
N PHE A 89 -4.63 -2.18 -6.04
CA PHE A 89 -4.63 -1.05 -5.12
C PHE A 89 -3.32 -0.25 -5.22
N LYS A 90 -3.45 1.08 -5.26
CA LYS A 90 -2.36 2.05 -5.24
C LYS A 90 -2.25 2.75 -3.89
N ALA A 91 -3.36 2.88 -3.18
CA ALA A 91 -3.41 3.44 -1.85
C ALA A 91 -4.38 2.66 -0.95
N VAL A 92 -4.09 2.65 0.34
CA VAL A 92 -4.99 2.19 1.40
C VAL A 92 -5.19 3.35 2.35
N VAL A 93 -6.44 3.71 2.60
CA VAL A 93 -6.83 4.74 3.57
C VAL A 93 -7.35 4.05 4.81
N SER A 94 -6.85 4.43 5.98
CA SER A 94 -7.29 3.89 7.28
C SER A 94 -7.01 4.91 8.40
N PRO A 95 -7.77 4.89 9.49
CA PRO A 95 -7.45 5.73 10.64
C PRO A 95 -6.13 5.38 11.33
N ARG A 96 -5.72 4.10 11.25
CA ARG A 96 -4.45 3.63 11.81
C ARG A 96 -4.02 2.33 11.14
N PHE A 97 -2.72 2.18 10.99
CA PHE A 97 -2.08 0.97 10.44
C PHE A 97 -1.23 0.27 11.50
N GLY A 98 -1.04 -1.04 11.33
CA GLY A 98 0.06 -1.73 11.99
C GLY A 98 1.40 -1.19 11.49
N ASP A 99 2.33 -0.89 12.39
CA ASP A 99 3.60 -0.20 12.06
C ASP A 99 4.42 -0.95 11.00
N ILE A 100 4.48 -2.28 11.12
CA ILE A 100 5.24 -3.13 10.18
C ILE A 100 4.58 -3.12 8.80
N PHE A 101 3.25 -3.24 8.75
CA PHE A 101 2.50 -3.17 7.48
C PHE A 101 2.73 -1.81 6.80
N ARG A 102 2.62 -0.71 7.55
CA ARG A 102 2.86 0.65 7.05
C ARG A 102 4.26 0.78 6.46
N GLY A 103 5.29 0.28 7.18
CA GLY A 103 6.68 0.28 6.70
C GLY A 103 6.88 -0.53 5.42
N ASN A 104 6.30 -1.73 5.34
CA ASN A 104 6.36 -2.58 4.15
C ASN A 104 5.61 -1.94 2.96
N ALA A 105 4.44 -1.35 3.20
CA ALA A 105 3.65 -0.67 2.18
C ALA A 105 4.44 0.47 1.52
N LEU A 106 5.08 1.32 2.32
CA LEU A 106 5.93 2.41 1.83
C LEU A 106 7.14 1.92 1.01
N LYS A 107 7.76 0.79 1.40
CA LYS A 107 8.89 0.20 0.68
C LYS A 107 8.47 -0.37 -0.67
N GLU A 108 7.28 -0.91 -0.74
CA GLU A 108 6.74 -1.58 -1.92
C GLU A 108 5.95 -0.66 -2.85
N GLY A 109 5.78 0.63 -2.51
CA GLY A 109 5.08 1.62 -3.34
C GLY A 109 3.56 1.55 -3.26
N LEU A 110 3.00 0.92 -2.21
CA LEU A 110 1.61 1.05 -1.82
C LEU A 110 1.51 2.18 -0.80
N LEU A 111 0.73 3.23 -1.09
CA LEU A 111 0.63 4.38 -0.20
C LEU A 111 -0.36 4.13 0.96
N PRO A 112 0.11 4.01 2.23
CA PRO A 112 -0.75 4.01 3.39
C PRO A 112 -1.09 5.45 3.76
N VAL A 113 -2.37 5.80 3.72
CA VAL A 113 -2.91 7.13 4.01
C VAL A 113 -3.63 7.10 5.35
N GLU A 114 -3.10 7.79 6.33
CA GLU A 114 -3.74 7.93 7.64
C GLU A 114 -4.66 9.16 7.64
N LEU A 115 -5.96 8.93 7.86
CA LEU A 115 -6.95 9.98 8.06
C LEU A 115 -7.65 9.79 9.40
N GLU A 116 -8.14 10.86 9.99
CA GLU A 116 -9.00 10.74 11.17
C GLU A 116 -10.22 9.85 10.87
N LEU A 117 -10.70 9.12 11.88
CA LEU A 117 -11.83 8.19 11.74
C LEU A 117 -13.05 8.87 11.09
N ARG A 118 -13.35 10.10 11.50
CA ARG A 118 -14.46 10.87 10.92
C ARG A 118 -14.30 11.09 9.42
N ALA A 119 -13.10 11.41 8.95
CA ALA A 119 -12.82 11.58 7.53
C ALA A 119 -12.97 10.27 6.74
N VAL A 120 -12.56 9.15 7.36
CA VAL A 120 -12.77 7.81 6.78
C VAL A 120 -14.25 7.47 6.69
N GLU A 121 -15.05 7.79 7.71
CA GLU A 121 -16.50 7.58 7.72
C GLU A 121 -17.22 8.44 6.67
N GLU A 122 -16.80 9.70 6.51
CA GLU A 122 -17.29 10.58 5.45
C GLU A 122 -16.95 10.01 4.05
N LEU A 123 -15.70 9.53 3.86
CA LEU A 123 -15.26 8.93 2.61
C LEU A 123 -16.03 7.63 2.30
N TRP A 124 -16.26 6.77 3.30
CA TRP A 124 -17.14 5.60 3.13
C TRP A 124 -18.53 5.99 2.64
N SER A 125 -19.14 6.99 3.29
CA SER A 125 -20.49 7.44 2.94
C SER A 125 -20.57 7.97 1.51
N LEU A 126 -19.54 8.69 1.05
CA LEU A 126 -19.45 9.17 -0.32
C LEU A 126 -19.38 8.02 -1.34
N VAL A 127 -18.46 7.08 -1.14
CA VAL A 127 -18.26 5.97 -2.11
C VAL A 127 -19.36 4.93 -2.05
N GLU A 128 -20.11 4.81 -0.95
CA GLU A 128 -21.28 3.95 -0.85
C GLU A 128 -22.51 4.59 -1.51
N SER A 129 -22.62 5.92 -1.44
CA SER A 129 -23.71 6.64 -2.13
C SER A 129 -23.52 6.64 -3.65
N ASP A 130 -22.29 6.69 -4.13
CA ASP A 130 -21.93 6.58 -5.54
C ASP A 130 -20.56 5.89 -5.68
N PRO A 131 -20.53 4.59 -6.00
CA PRO A 131 -19.29 3.83 -6.21
C PRO A 131 -18.41 4.37 -7.34
N ALA A 132 -18.96 5.17 -8.26
CA ALA A 132 -18.20 5.80 -9.34
C ALA A 132 -17.51 7.11 -8.90
N THR A 133 -17.73 7.58 -7.67
CA THR A 133 -17.09 8.79 -7.13
C THR A 133 -15.57 8.71 -7.29
N PRO A 134 -14.93 9.64 -8.01
CA PRO A 134 -13.49 9.68 -8.12
C PRO A 134 -12.87 10.12 -6.79
N VAL A 135 -11.92 9.35 -6.32
CA VAL A 135 -11.08 9.67 -5.16
C VAL A 135 -9.67 9.96 -5.66
N THR A 136 -9.16 11.14 -5.33
CA THR A 136 -7.80 11.55 -5.68
C THR A 136 -6.94 11.54 -4.43
N VAL A 137 -5.82 10.83 -4.49
CA VAL A 137 -4.77 10.84 -3.47
C VAL A 137 -3.57 11.59 -4.06
N ASP A 138 -3.28 12.77 -3.52
CA ASP A 138 -2.21 13.64 -3.97
C ASP A 138 -1.07 13.64 -2.94
N LEU A 139 0.04 12.98 -3.31
CA LEU A 139 1.19 12.85 -2.43
C LEU A 139 1.99 14.16 -2.33
N ALA A 140 1.93 15.01 -3.35
CA ALA A 140 2.65 16.27 -3.34
C ALA A 140 2.07 17.26 -2.33
N SER A 141 0.73 17.39 -2.28
CA SER A 141 0.02 18.20 -1.28
C SER A 141 -0.29 17.44 0.01
N ARG A 142 -0.16 16.11 0.02
CA ARG A 142 -0.59 15.23 1.12
C ARG A 142 -2.08 15.36 1.41
N GLU A 143 -2.88 15.26 0.37
CA GLU A 143 -4.32 15.42 0.44
C GLU A 143 -5.06 14.25 -0.21
N VAL A 144 -6.22 13.93 0.34
CA VAL A 144 -7.23 13.09 -0.28
C VAL A 144 -8.41 13.97 -0.64
N ARG A 145 -8.91 13.86 -1.86
CA ARG A 145 -10.07 14.62 -2.35
C ARG A 145 -11.13 13.66 -2.90
N ALA A 146 -12.38 13.87 -2.52
CA ALA A 146 -13.54 13.16 -3.05
C ALA A 146 -14.78 14.07 -3.02
N GLY A 147 -15.48 14.24 -4.15
CA GLY A 147 -16.54 15.23 -4.27
C GLY A 147 -16.03 16.62 -3.91
N ASP A 148 -16.71 17.30 -3.01
CA ASP A 148 -16.33 18.65 -2.50
C ASP A 148 -15.43 18.56 -1.25
N ALA A 149 -15.14 17.35 -0.74
CA ALA A 149 -14.36 17.17 0.47
C ALA A 149 -12.86 17.04 0.19
N THR A 150 -12.06 17.57 1.10
CA THR A 150 -10.59 17.46 1.09
C THR A 150 -10.10 17.23 2.50
N TRP A 151 -9.21 16.23 2.65
CA TRP A 151 -8.60 15.85 3.91
C TRP A 151 -7.08 15.80 3.74
N SER A 152 -6.34 16.41 4.66
CA SER A 152 -4.88 16.32 4.71
C SER A 152 -4.44 15.09 5.51
N PHE A 153 -3.33 14.47 5.11
CA PHE A 153 -2.75 13.33 5.83
C PHE A 153 -1.28 13.54 6.15
N PRO A 154 -0.80 13.04 7.30
CA PRO A 154 0.60 13.12 7.67
C PRO A 154 1.43 12.07 6.90
N LEU A 155 2.57 12.49 6.39
CA LEU A 155 3.61 11.60 5.89
C LEU A 155 4.96 12.31 6.04
N ASP A 156 5.97 11.61 6.54
CA ASP A 156 7.30 12.17 6.65
C ASP A 156 7.92 12.48 5.28
N ASP A 157 8.79 13.49 5.24
CA ASP A 157 9.35 14.00 3.98
C ASP A 157 10.24 12.99 3.26
N PHE A 158 10.91 12.10 3.99
CA PHE A 158 11.75 11.07 3.40
C PHE A 158 10.93 10.00 2.67
N SER A 159 9.88 9.48 3.32
CA SER A 159 8.94 8.52 2.70
C SER A 159 8.24 9.13 1.50
N ARG A 160 7.78 10.38 1.61
CA ARG A 160 7.19 11.13 0.51
C ARG A 160 8.13 11.24 -0.67
N TRP A 161 9.35 11.69 -0.45
CA TRP A 161 10.36 11.83 -1.49
C TRP A 161 10.68 10.49 -2.15
N ARG A 162 10.86 9.41 -1.38
CA ARG A 162 11.10 8.05 -1.91
C ARG A 162 10.00 7.60 -2.87
N LEU A 163 8.74 7.75 -2.48
CA LEU A 163 7.58 7.39 -3.29
C LEU A 163 7.51 8.24 -4.56
N MET A 164 7.71 9.56 -4.45
CA MET A 164 7.69 10.47 -5.60
C MET A 164 8.81 10.16 -6.61
N GLU A 165 9.97 9.76 -6.13
CA GLU A 165 11.10 9.36 -6.99
C GLU A 165 11.06 7.88 -7.44
N GLY A 166 10.16 7.07 -6.87
CA GLY A 166 10.06 5.63 -7.16
C GLY A 166 11.25 4.82 -6.66
N LEU A 167 11.84 5.23 -5.51
CA LEU A 167 13.05 4.64 -4.97
C LEU A 167 12.73 3.57 -3.92
N ASP A 168 13.05 2.32 -4.21
CA ASP A 168 13.17 1.25 -3.23
C ASP A 168 14.54 1.27 -2.53
N ASP A 169 14.77 0.33 -1.62
CA ASP A 169 16.02 0.28 -0.85
C ASP A 169 17.25 0.04 -1.75
N ILE A 170 17.08 -0.71 -2.84
CA ILE A 170 18.13 -0.93 -3.84
C ILE A 170 18.38 0.36 -4.63
N GLY A 171 17.33 1.00 -5.13
CA GLY A 171 17.42 2.26 -5.85
C GLY A 171 18.09 3.37 -5.04
N LEU A 172 17.85 3.41 -3.72
CA LEU A 172 18.56 4.32 -2.80
C LEU A 172 20.06 4.03 -2.75
N THR A 173 20.43 2.77 -2.62
CA THR A 173 21.83 2.32 -2.58
C THR A 173 22.54 2.64 -3.89
N LEU A 174 21.92 2.39 -5.03
CA LEU A 174 22.49 2.64 -6.35
C LEU A 174 22.75 4.14 -6.65
N ARG A 175 22.17 5.06 -5.91
CA ARG A 175 22.52 6.49 -6.02
C ARG A 175 23.95 6.78 -5.56
N HIS A 176 24.57 5.87 -4.80
CA HIS A 176 25.95 5.92 -4.31
C HIS A 176 26.88 4.97 -5.10
N GLU A 177 26.48 4.55 -6.31
CA GLU A 177 27.27 3.62 -7.13
C GLU A 177 28.75 4.06 -7.33
N PRO A 178 29.07 5.36 -7.58
CA PRO A 178 30.45 5.81 -7.70
C PRO A 178 31.27 5.57 -6.41
N ASP A 179 30.66 5.81 -5.24
CA ASP A 179 31.31 5.61 -3.95
C ASP A 179 31.52 4.13 -3.65
N ILE A 180 30.53 3.29 -3.97
CA ILE A 180 30.60 1.83 -3.87
C ILE A 180 31.69 1.29 -4.77
N THR A 181 31.73 1.71 -6.03
CA THR A 181 32.77 1.31 -6.99
C THR A 181 34.18 1.73 -6.53
N SER A 182 34.31 2.95 -5.96
CA SER A 182 35.58 3.43 -5.41
C SER A 182 36.04 2.58 -4.24
N TYR A 183 35.13 2.23 -3.34
CA TYR A 183 35.41 1.33 -2.21
C TYR A 183 35.83 -0.06 -2.68
N GLU A 184 35.11 -0.64 -3.62
CA GLU A 184 35.39 -1.98 -4.19
C GLU A 184 36.78 -2.05 -4.84
N ARG A 185 37.18 -1.02 -5.60
CA ARG A 185 38.52 -0.92 -6.21
C ARG A 185 39.67 -0.85 -5.18
N GLY A 186 39.39 -0.21 -4.05
CA GLY A 186 40.37 -0.09 -2.92
C GLY A 186 40.35 -1.28 -1.96
N ARG A 187 39.45 -2.24 -2.15
CA ARG A 187 39.25 -3.37 -1.24
C ARG A 187 40.45 -4.32 -1.22
N ARG A 188 40.87 -4.74 -0.03
CA ARG A 188 42.02 -5.63 0.15
C ARG A 188 41.79 -6.99 -0.52
N PRO A 189 42.81 -7.55 -1.27
CA PRO A 189 42.59 -8.77 -2.09
C PRO A 189 42.25 -10.04 -1.30
N PHE A 190 42.51 -10.06 0.01
CA PHE A 190 42.23 -11.22 0.86
C PHE A 190 40.80 -11.24 1.43
N LEU A 191 40.02 -10.20 1.17
CA LEU A 191 38.60 -10.18 1.55
C LEU A 191 37.80 -10.93 0.49
N PRO A 192 36.73 -11.70 0.90
CA PRO A 192 35.90 -12.42 -0.05
C PRO A 192 35.35 -11.49 -1.13
N SER A 193 35.51 -11.87 -2.41
CA SER A 193 34.85 -11.20 -3.53
C SER A 193 33.45 -11.78 -3.69
N VAL A 194 32.48 -10.91 -3.95
CA VAL A 194 31.15 -11.33 -4.41
C VAL A 194 31.29 -11.35 -5.93
N ALA A 195 31.43 -12.54 -6.49
CA ALA A 195 31.41 -12.75 -7.94
C ALA A 195 29.97 -13.00 -8.39
#